data_1cabd3b531760b4a5403d14f07ff41ce
#
_entry.id   1cabd3b531760b4a5403d14f07ff41ce
#
_cell.length_a   1.000
_cell.length_b   1.000
_cell.length_c   1.000
_cell.angle_alpha   90.00
_cell.angle_beta   90.00
_cell.angle_gamma   90.00
#
_symmetry.space_group_name_H-M   'P 1'
#
loop_
_entity.id
_entity.type
_entity.pdbx_description
1 polymer ?
#
loop_
_entity_poly.entity_id
_entity_poly.type
_entity_poly.pdbx_seq_one_letter_code
_entity_poly.pdbx_strand_id
1 'polypeptide(L)'
;MERYEKINLADWQQVGEGGNGKTYFNPARPDVILKVNNARLSTLKAVTHEYEISKAVASLGISVPEMYHIVRVEDAYGTISQLIKGKKSLSRICQEDPGRTEEMARLLCRKGKELWATPCNTDFFPSRKQQALVAIEKASYVSKRNKKTVRAFIETIPERTGCSHGDFQSGNLIQAGENYYWIDLDRFAYGDPMFDIGHLFLICHHYASMKQVQDIFHMTLEQFNRFWDAFAKEYTAQEDHSEFDALAGKFAAIDVILRTVFQKPTFIEKLFFGVYVRKLAKNYF
;
A
#
# COMPACT_ATOMS: atom_id res chain seq x y z
N MET A 1 -20.15 20.11 24.76
CA MET A 1 -20.03 20.40 23.29
C MET A 1 -19.55 19.13 22.62
N GLU A 2 -20.27 18.65 21.61
CA GLU A 2 -19.76 17.53 20.81
C GLU A 2 -18.51 17.96 20.07
N ARG A 3 -17.46 17.16 20.18
CA ARG A 3 -16.12 17.46 19.68
C ARG A 3 -16.00 17.32 18.15
N TYR A 4 -16.96 16.69 17.48
CA TYR A 4 -16.93 16.36 16.06
C TYR A 4 -18.20 16.83 15.34
N GLU A 5 -18.06 17.32 14.11
CA GLU A 5 -19.19 17.64 13.22
C GLU A 5 -20.01 16.36 13.01
N LYS A 6 -21.34 16.47 13.12
CA LYS A 6 -22.27 15.38 12.78
C LYS A 6 -22.66 15.48 11.33
N ILE A 7 -22.48 14.39 10.60
CA ILE A 7 -22.88 14.29 9.19
C ILE A 7 -24.17 13.46 9.09
N ASN A 8 -25.16 14.01 8.37
CA ASN A 8 -26.32 13.27 7.92
C ASN A 8 -26.05 12.71 6.51
N LEU A 9 -26.00 11.38 6.35
CA LEU A 9 -25.73 10.76 5.06
C LEU A 9 -26.82 11.00 3.99
N ALA A 10 -28.02 11.44 4.39
CA ALA A 10 -29.08 11.78 3.43
C ALA A 10 -28.67 12.91 2.47
N ASP A 11 -27.73 13.78 2.89
CA ASP A 11 -27.20 14.88 2.08
C ASP A 11 -26.01 14.48 1.19
N TRP A 12 -25.60 13.21 1.23
CA TRP A 12 -24.40 12.70 0.58
C TRP A 12 -24.71 11.52 -0.33
N GLN A 13 -24.10 11.51 -1.52
CA GLN A 13 -24.24 10.45 -2.50
C GLN A 13 -23.04 9.49 -2.38
N GLN A 14 -23.28 8.19 -2.26
CA GLN A 14 -22.20 7.20 -2.31
C GLN A 14 -21.60 7.20 -3.74
N VAL A 15 -20.30 7.46 -3.82
CA VAL A 15 -19.55 7.54 -5.09
C VAL A 15 -18.45 6.48 -5.20
N GLY A 16 -18.21 5.72 -4.14
CA GLY A 16 -17.25 4.62 -4.16
C GLY A 16 -17.41 3.69 -2.98
N GLU A 17 -16.93 2.46 -3.18
CA GLU A 17 -16.82 1.44 -2.15
C GLU A 17 -15.52 0.67 -2.36
N GLY A 18 -14.75 0.49 -1.30
CA GLY A 18 -13.50 -0.26 -1.28
C GLY A 18 -13.42 -1.23 -0.12
N GLY A 19 -12.35 -2.00 -0.03
CA GLY A 19 -12.15 -2.99 1.04
C GLY A 19 -12.24 -2.41 2.45
N ASN A 20 -11.87 -1.15 2.64
CA ASN A 20 -11.80 -0.49 3.94
C ASN A 20 -13.01 0.40 4.27
N GLY A 21 -13.92 0.68 3.32
CA GLY A 21 -15.06 1.55 3.57
C GLY A 21 -15.71 2.12 2.32
N LYS A 22 -16.58 3.09 2.55
CA LYS A 22 -17.37 3.79 1.51
C LYS A 22 -16.97 5.24 1.45
N THR A 23 -17.05 5.81 0.25
CA THR A 23 -16.83 7.23 0.00
C THR A 23 -18.08 7.89 -0.50
N TYR A 24 -18.30 9.13 -0.02
CA TYR A 24 -19.52 9.89 -0.30
C TYR A 24 -19.16 11.29 -0.77
N PHE A 25 -19.93 11.79 -1.69
CA PHE A 25 -19.85 13.14 -2.26
C PHE A 25 -21.11 13.95 -1.92
N ASN A 26 -20.93 15.23 -1.61
CA ASN A 26 -22.04 16.17 -1.42
C ASN A 26 -21.90 17.32 -2.42
N PRO A 27 -22.89 17.54 -3.34
CA PRO A 27 -22.84 18.64 -4.31
C PRO A 27 -22.74 20.04 -3.69
N ALA A 28 -23.25 20.23 -2.47
CA ALA A 28 -23.12 21.48 -1.74
C ALA A 28 -21.72 21.73 -1.17
N ARG A 29 -20.85 20.68 -1.16
CA ARG A 29 -19.45 20.73 -0.71
C ARG A 29 -18.53 20.12 -1.78
N PRO A 30 -18.38 20.76 -2.96
CA PRO A 30 -17.86 20.16 -4.19
C PRO A 30 -16.34 19.88 -4.16
N ASP A 31 -15.64 20.31 -3.12
CA ASP A 31 -14.17 20.16 -3.01
C ASP A 31 -13.75 19.15 -1.96
N VAL A 32 -14.73 18.48 -1.32
CA VAL A 32 -14.44 17.50 -0.28
C VAL A 32 -15.09 16.15 -0.56
N ILE A 33 -14.48 15.11 0.01
CA ILE A 33 -14.98 13.74 0.03
C ILE A 33 -15.11 13.28 1.48
N LEU A 34 -16.20 12.60 1.80
CA LEU A 34 -16.38 11.91 3.06
C LEU A 34 -16.01 10.45 2.88
N LYS A 35 -15.10 9.93 3.72
CA LYS A 35 -14.82 8.50 3.85
C LYS A 35 -15.38 7.99 5.17
N VAL A 36 -16.20 6.94 5.11
CA VAL A 36 -16.70 6.21 6.28
C VAL A 36 -16.16 4.79 6.21
N ASN A 37 -15.32 4.43 7.15
CA ASN A 37 -14.71 3.12 7.18
C ASN A 37 -15.70 2.03 7.58
N ASN A 38 -15.44 0.77 7.19
CA ASN A 38 -16.23 -0.39 7.61
C ASN A 38 -16.26 -0.50 9.14
N ALA A 39 -17.27 -1.16 9.71
CA ALA A 39 -17.56 -1.21 11.14
C ALA A 39 -16.33 -1.51 12.05
N ARG A 40 -15.38 -2.32 11.59
CA ARG A 40 -14.15 -2.63 12.34
C ARG A 40 -13.15 -1.47 12.38
N LEU A 41 -13.19 -0.56 11.39
CA LEU A 41 -12.26 0.56 11.21
C LEU A 41 -12.95 1.92 11.43
N SER A 42 -14.25 1.95 11.70
CA SER A 42 -15.02 3.18 11.95
C SER A 42 -14.99 3.65 13.42
N THR A 43 -14.15 3.04 14.25
CA THR A 43 -13.93 3.50 15.62
C THR A 43 -13.14 4.80 15.64
N LEU A 44 -13.41 5.67 16.63
CA LEU A 44 -12.64 6.92 16.77
C LEU A 44 -11.13 6.67 16.76
N LYS A 45 -10.66 5.63 17.44
CA LYS A 45 -9.22 5.29 17.49
C LYS A 45 -8.64 5.01 16.10
N ALA A 46 -9.34 4.20 15.27
CA ALA A 46 -8.86 3.83 13.95
C ALA A 46 -8.88 5.02 12.99
N VAL A 47 -9.96 5.81 13.03
CA VAL A 47 -10.09 7.00 12.17
C VAL A 47 -9.11 8.10 12.57
N THR A 48 -8.85 8.30 13.87
CA THR A 48 -7.82 9.23 14.36
C THR A 48 -6.44 8.79 13.86
N HIS A 49 -6.13 7.51 13.94
CA HIS A 49 -4.84 6.98 13.46
C HIS A 49 -4.64 7.24 11.95
N GLU A 50 -5.63 6.95 11.12
CA GLU A 50 -5.59 7.24 9.67
C GLU A 50 -5.40 8.74 9.40
N TYR A 51 -6.14 9.59 10.12
CA TYR A 51 -6.04 11.03 10.03
C TYR A 51 -4.65 11.55 10.40
N GLU A 52 -4.10 11.10 11.53
CA GLU A 52 -2.78 11.50 12.02
C GLU A 52 -1.66 11.05 11.08
N ILE A 53 -1.70 9.81 10.55
CA ILE A 53 -0.76 9.32 9.55
C ILE A 53 -0.78 10.22 8.32
N SER A 54 -1.96 10.47 7.75
CA SER A 54 -2.08 11.28 6.53
C SER A 54 -1.55 12.69 6.73
N LYS A 55 -1.82 13.32 7.88
CA LYS A 55 -1.29 14.63 8.25
C LYS A 55 0.23 14.60 8.42
N ALA A 56 0.77 13.57 9.07
CA ALA A 56 2.19 13.42 9.27
C ALA A 56 2.93 13.19 7.94
N VAL A 57 2.38 12.39 7.02
CA VAL A 57 2.94 12.18 5.68
C VAL A 57 2.93 13.48 4.87
N ALA A 58 1.82 14.25 4.91
CA ALA A 58 1.74 15.55 4.25
C ALA A 58 2.81 16.53 4.77
N SER A 59 3.11 16.50 6.09
CA SER A 59 4.14 17.37 6.71
C SER A 59 5.56 17.05 6.25
N LEU A 60 5.80 15.87 5.67
CA LEU A 60 7.08 15.50 5.04
C LEU A 60 7.23 16.07 3.62
N GLY A 61 6.23 16.81 3.11
CA GLY A 61 6.22 17.31 1.74
C GLY A 61 5.79 16.28 0.69
N ILE A 62 5.29 15.12 1.12
CA ILE A 62 4.77 14.07 0.24
C ILE A 62 3.36 14.46 -0.20
N SER A 63 3.10 14.40 -1.51
CA SER A 63 1.81 14.75 -2.10
C SER A 63 0.77 13.67 -1.77
N VAL A 64 -0.21 14.04 -0.94
CA VAL A 64 -1.35 13.23 -0.49
C VAL A 64 -2.61 14.10 -0.50
N PRO A 65 -3.83 13.53 -0.60
CA PRO A 65 -5.04 14.31 -0.41
C PRO A 65 -5.05 14.96 0.98
N GLU A 66 -5.37 16.26 1.04
CA GLU A 66 -5.40 16.99 2.30
C GLU A 66 -6.50 16.44 3.22
N MET A 67 -6.14 16.14 4.47
CA MET A 67 -7.07 15.68 5.51
C MET A 67 -7.54 16.89 6.33
N TYR A 68 -8.86 17.17 6.28
CA TYR A 68 -9.40 18.34 6.96
C TYR A 68 -9.78 18.06 8.40
N HIS A 69 -10.71 17.13 8.64
CA HIS A 69 -11.14 16.81 10.01
C HIS A 69 -11.86 15.45 10.09
N ILE A 70 -11.97 14.95 11.33
CA ILE A 70 -12.76 13.77 11.68
C ILE A 70 -14.20 14.21 11.93
N VAL A 71 -15.14 13.40 11.46
CA VAL A 71 -16.58 13.61 11.62
C VAL A 71 -17.26 12.42 12.28
N ARG A 72 -18.45 12.64 12.84
CA ARG A 72 -19.33 11.58 13.31
C ARG A 72 -20.44 11.34 12.27
N VAL A 73 -20.61 10.09 11.91
CA VAL A 73 -21.62 9.64 10.94
C VAL A 73 -22.44 8.55 11.62
N GLU A 74 -23.66 8.89 12.07
CA GLU A 74 -24.47 8.01 12.90
C GLU A 74 -23.70 7.50 14.15
N ASP A 75 -23.52 6.18 14.28
CA ASP A 75 -22.75 5.55 15.36
C ASP A 75 -21.28 5.29 14.99
N ALA A 76 -20.85 5.73 13.81
CA ALA A 76 -19.50 5.55 13.27
C ALA A 76 -18.74 6.89 13.23
N TYR A 77 -17.43 6.80 12.92
CA TYR A 77 -16.59 7.93 12.61
C TYR A 77 -16.10 7.84 11.16
N GLY A 78 -15.86 8.99 10.55
CA GLY A 78 -15.31 9.13 9.22
C GLY A 78 -14.36 10.31 9.12
N THR A 79 -13.81 10.54 7.94
CA THR A 79 -12.93 11.67 7.65
C THR A 79 -13.46 12.50 6.47
N ILE A 80 -13.33 13.80 6.59
CA ILE A 80 -13.47 14.73 5.47
C ILE A 80 -12.06 15.04 4.96
N SER A 81 -11.87 14.84 3.66
CA SER A 81 -10.61 15.15 2.97
C SER A 81 -10.85 15.83 1.63
N GLN A 82 -9.77 16.31 1.03
CA GLN A 82 -9.78 16.89 -0.31
C GLN A 82 -10.34 15.92 -1.34
N LEU A 83 -11.28 16.37 -2.15
CA LEU A 83 -11.72 15.65 -3.34
C LEU A 83 -10.74 15.93 -4.48
N ILE A 84 -9.97 14.94 -4.89
CA ILE A 84 -9.13 15.02 -6.08
C ILE A 84 -10.01 14.78 -7.32
N LYS A 85 -10.38 15.86 -8.01
CA LYS A 85 -11.24 15.81 -9.20
C LYS A 85 -10.49 15.20 -10.39
N GLY A 86 -11.18 14.39 -11.19
CA GLY A 86 -10.63 13.79 -12.41
C GLY A 86 -9.50 12.79 -12.17
N LYS A 87 -9.34 12.33 -10.94
CA LYS A 87 -8.28 11.38 -10.57
C LYS A 87 -8.46 10.03 -11.24
N LYS A 88 -7.32 9.42 -11.61
CA LYS A 88 -7.22 8.00 -12.01
C LYS A 88 -6.01 7.37 -11.35
N SER A 89 -6.15 6.15 -10.83
CA SER A 89 -4.98 5.39 -10.40
C SER A 89 -4.15 4.94 -11.62
N LEU A 90 -2.87 4.66 -11.43
CA LEU A 90 -2.04 4.16 -12.54
C LEU A 90 -2.58 2.84 -13.09
N SER A 91 -3.11 1.95 -12.25
CA SER A 91 -3.78 0.72 -12.69
C SER A 91 -5.01 1.01 -13.55
N ARG A 92 -5.79 2.03 -13.24
CA ARG A 92 -6.95 2.44 -14.04
C ARG A 92 -6.52 3.00 -15.39
N ILE A 93 -5.42 3.76 -15.44
CA ILE A 93 -4.84 4.24 -16.70
C ILE A 93 -4.40 3.05 -17.57
N CYS A 94 -3.74 2.05 -16.98
CA CYS A 94 -3.35 0.82 -17.68
C CYS A 94 -4.56 0.03 -18.19
N GLN A 95 -5.70 0.06 -17.49
CA GLN A 95 -6.94 -0.56 -17.96
C GLN A 95 -7.51 0.15 -19.18
N GLU A 96 -7.60 1.48 -19.12
CA GLU A 96 -8.20 2.30 -20.18
C GLU A 96 -7.34 2.35 -21.44
N ASP A 97 -6.02 2.32 -21.26
CA ASP A 97 -5.02 2.28 -22.33
C ASP A 97 -3.90 1.29 -22.01
N PRO A 98 -4.04 0.01 -22.41
CA PRO A 98 -3.02 -1.02 -22.17
C PRO A 98 -1.64 -0.70 -22.81
N GLY A 99 -1.59 0.18 -23.79
CA GLY A 99 -0.34 0.64 -24.41
C GLY A 99 0.52 1.50 -23.49
N ARG A 100 -0.06 2.06 -22.43
CA ARG A 100 0.64 2.89 -21.43
C ARG A 100 1.16 2.12 -20.22
N THR A 101 1.03 0.80 -20.22
CA THR A 101 1.41 -0.03 -19.06
C THR A 101 2.86 0.20 -18.62
N GLU A 102 3.82 0.20 -19.55
CA GLU A 102 5.24 0.41 -19.25
C GLU A 102 5.55 1.87 -18.87
N GLU A 103 4.85 2.83 -19.47
CA GLU A 103 4.95 4.24 -19.08
C GLU A 103 4.55 4.42 -17.60
N MET A 104 3.42 3.83 -17.19
CA MET A 104 2.93 3.90 -15.82
C MET A 104 3.84 3.17 -14.83
N ALA A 105 4.47 2.07 -15.26
CA ALA A 105 5.46 1.36 -14.44
C ALA A 105 6.71 2.21 -14.18
N ARG A 106 7.26 2.83 -15.22
CA ARG A 106 8.41 3.76 -15.07
C ARG A 106 8.04 4.98 -14.23
N LEU A 107 6.83 5.50 -14.39
CA LEU A 107 6.33 6.60 -13.56
C LEU A 107 6.24 6.19 -12.09
N LEU A 108 5.67 5.01 -11.79
CA LEU A 108 5.61 4.49 -10.42
C LEU A 108 7.02 4.36 -9.83
N CYS A 109 7.99 3.87 -10.61
CA CYS A 109 9.38 3.76 -10.17
C CYS A 109 9.97 5.14 -9.80
N ARG A 110 9.81 6.15 -10.67
CA ARG A 110 10.33 7.50 -10.40
C ARG A 110 9.68 8.11 -9.15
N LYS A 111 8.35 7.99 -9.01
CA LYS A 111 7.63 8.47 -7.81
C LYS A 111 7.99 7.67 -6.56
N GLY A 112 8.28 6.40 -6.69
CA GLY A 112 8.87 5.59 -5.62
C GLY A 112 10.25 6.10 -5.19
N LYS A 113 11.15 6.37 -6.15
CA LYS A 113 12.48 6.94 -5.86
C LYS A 113 12.38 8.28 -5.11
N GLU A 114 11.44 9.16 -5.48
CA GLU A 114 11.16 10.42 -4.78
C GLU A 114 10.70 10.14 -3.33
N LEU A 115 9.75 9.22 -3.15
CA LEU A 115 9.23 8.82 -1.83
C LEU A 115 10.33 8.28 -0.93
N TRP A 116 11.12 7.32 -1.42
CA TRP A 116 12.19 6.66 -0.64
C TRP A 116 13.37 7.57 -0.33
N ALA A 117 13.61 8.62 -1.13
CA ALA A 117 14.61 9.64 -0.86
C ALA A 117 14.15 10.66 0.20
N THR A 118 12.85 10.73 0.50
CA THR A 118 12.32 11.66 1.51
C THR A 118 12.66 11.15 2.90
N PRO A 119 13.36 11.94 3.75
CA PRO A 119 13.64 11.58 5.13
C PRO A 119 12.33 11.43 5.93
N CYS A 120 12.17 10.31 6.62
CA CYS A 120 10.99 10.03 7.42
C CYS A 120 11.16 10.51 8.86
N ASN A 121 10.06 10.90 9.50
CA ASN A 121 10.04 11.14 10.94
C ASN A 121 10.05 9.80 11.71
N THR A 122 11.23 9.36 12.11
CA THR A 122 11.44 8.05 12.77
C THR A 122 10.91 8.00 14.20
N ASP A 123 10.61 9.15 14.83
CA ASP A 123 9.96 9.21 16.15
C ASP A 123 8.46 8.93 16.05
N PHE A 124 7.87 9.22 14.90
CA PHE A 124 6.43 9.01 14.67
C PHE A 124 6.16 7.71 13.92
N PHE A 125 6.89 7.43 12.84
CA PHE A 125 6.66 6.26 12.00
C PHE A 125 7.51 5.05 12.45
N PRO A 126 6.98 3.83 12.32
CA PRO A 126 7.71 2.61 12.72
C PRO A 126 8.79 2.23 11.69
N SER A 127 9.84 1.53 12.16
CA SER A 127 10.81 0.86 11.28
C SER A 127 10.19 -0.35 10.61
N ARG A 128 10.26 -0.44 9.29
CA ARG A 128 9.79 -1.59 8.52
C ARG A 128 10.58 -2.86 8.86
N LYS A 129 11.88 -2.73 9.06
CA LYS A 129 12.73 -3.85 9.49
C LYS A 129 12.31 -4.39 10.85
N GLN A 130 12.05 -3.52 11.83
CA GLN A 130 11.59 -3.95 13.15
C GLN A 130 10.21 -4.60 13.09
N GLN A 131 9.30 -4.07 12.27
CA GLN A 131 8.00 -4.72 12.01
C GLN A 131 8.18 -6.12 11.43
N ALA A 132 9.13 -6.31 10.49
CA ALA A 132 9.41 -7.62 9.89
C ALA A 132 9.98 -8.60 10.91
N LEU A 133 10.88 -8.17 11.80
CA LEU A 133 11.42 -8.98 12.89
C LEU A 133 10.31 -9.41 13.87
N VAL A 134 9.42 -8.51 14.25
CA VAL A 134 8.26 -8.85 15.09
C VAL A 134 7.31 -9.80 14.37
N ALA A 135 7.08 -9.58 13.07
CA ALA A 135 6.17 -10.40 12.28
C ALA A 135 6.67 -11.84 12.14
N ILE A 136 7.95 -12.05 11.86
CA ILE A 136 8.51 -13.41 11.71
C ILE A 136 8.42 -14.23 13.00
N GLU A 137 8.58 -13.60 14.17
CA GLU A 137 8.38 -14.28 15.44
C GLU A 137 6.93 -14.74 15.64
N LYS A 138 5.96 -13.85 15.31
CA LYS A 138 4.53 -14.13 15.44
C LYS A 138 3.96 -15.08 14.39
N ALA A 139 4.66 -15.28 13.26
CA ALA A 139 4.18 -16.09 12.15
C ALA A 139 4.16 -17.59 12.47
N SER A 140 3.14 -18.07 13.18
CA SER A 140 2.99 -19.48 13.58
C SER A 140 2.85 -20.46 12.41
N TYR A 141 2.47 -19.96 11.23
CA TYR A 141 2.30 -20.72 9.98
C TYR A 141 3.60 -20.91 9.19
N VAL A 142 4.72 -20.30 9.63
CA VAL A 142 6.03 -20.45 8.99
C VAL A 142 6.83 -21.51 9.75
N SER A 143 7.43 -22.47 9.02
CA SER A 143 8.26 -23.53 9.62
C SER A 143 9.49 -22.94 10.34
N LYS A 144 9.98 -23.63 11.37
CA LYS A 144 11.19 -23.20 12.11
C LYS A 144 12.39 -22.96 11.20
N ARG A 145 12.59 -23.82 10.18
CA ARG A 145 13.67 -23.67 9.20
C ARG A 145 13.52 -22.35 8.42
N ASN A 146 12.35 -22.10 7.84
CA ASN A 146 12.12 -20.90 7.04
C ASN A 146 12.17 -19.63 7.91
N LYS A 147 11.67 -19.70 9.17
CA LYS A 147 11.84 -18.60 10.12
C LYS A 147 13.30 -18.23 10.31
N LYS A 148 14.16 -19.22 10.57
CA LYS A 148 15.60 -18.99 10.75
C LYS A 148 16.23 -18.35 9.52
N THR A 149 15.93 -18.87 8.33
CA THR A 149 16.47 -18.36 7.06
C THR A 149 16.01 -16.91 6.78
N VAL A 150 14.69 -16.67 6.84
CA VAL A 150 14.14 -15.33 6.55
C VAL A 150 14.59 -14.32 7.61
N ARG A 151 14.61 -14.70 8.90
CA ARG A 151 15.10 -13.84 9.97
C ARG A 151 16.57 -13.44 9.76
N ALA A 152 17.45 -14.41 9.45
CA ALA A 152 18.86 -14.13 9.19
C ALA A 152 19.01 -13.13 8.04
N PHE A 153 18.19 -13.23 6.99
CA PHE A 153 18.18 -12.24 5.91
C PHE A 153 17.68 -10.88 6.37
N ILE A 154 16.56 -10.80 7.13
CA ILE A 154 16.07 -9.52 7.66
C ILE A 154 17.15 -8.80 8.47
N GLU A 155 17.92 -9.53 9.27
CA GLU A 155 19.01 -8.98 10.08
C GLU A 155 20.12 -8.35 9.25
N THR A 156 20.37 -8.83 8.01
CA THR A 156 21.35 -8.23 7.08
C THR A 156 20.86 -6.97 6.39
N ILE A 157 19.55 -6.69 6.38
CA ILE A 157 19.00 -5.49 5.72
C ILE A 157 19.53 -4.24 6.44
N PRO A 158 20.10 -3.27 5.71
CA PRO A 158 20.59 -2.05 6.34
C PRO A 158 19.45 -1.22 6.94
N GLU A 159 19.71 -0.54 8.04
CA GLU A 159 18.79 0.47 8.55
C GLU A 159 18.82 1.68 7.62
N ARG A 160 17.65 2.11 7.18
CA ARG A 160 17.45 3.30 6.36
C ARG A 160 16.29 4.10 6.92
N THR A 161 16.36 5.42 6.80
CA THR A 161 15.37 6.36 7.34
C THR A 161 14.51 7.01 6.26
N GLY A 162 14.59 6.55 5.01
CA GLY A 162 13.72 6.98 3.92
C GLY A 162 12.29 6.46 4.13
N CYS A 163 11.33 7.21 3.62
CA CYS A 163 9.92 6.85 3.68
C CYS A 163 9.64 5.53 2.93
N SER A 164 8.69 4.74 3.42
CA SER A 164 8.17 3.52 2.80
C SER A 164 6.65 3.55 2.85
N HIS A 165 5.99 3.33 1.73
CA HIS A 165 4.52 3.33 1.62
C HIS A 165 3.89 2.17 2.40
N GLY A 166 4.47 0.99 2.28
CA GLY A 166 3.99 -0.24 2.91
C GLY A 166 2.86 -0.96 2.19
N ASP A 167 2.25 -0.31 1.20
CA ASP A 167 1.29 -0.88 0.25
C ASP A 167 1.56 -0.30 -1.15
N PHE A 168 2.83 -0.36 -1.56
CA PHE A 168 3.35 0.27 -2.77
C PHE A 168 2.91 -0.49 -4.02
N GLN A 169 1.96 0.10 -4.77
CA GLN A 169 1.40 -0.53 -5.96
C GLN A 169 0.69 0.50 -6.86
N SER A 170 0.37 0.12 -8.11
CA SER A 170 -0.19 1.01 -9.14
C SER A 170 -1.59 1.58 -8.81
N GLY A 171 -2.34 0.98 -7.91
CA GLY A 171 -3.64 1.47 -7.45
C GLY A 171 -3.52 2.62 -6.45
N ASN A 172 -2.39 2.71 -5.72
CA ASN A 172 -2.19 3.64 -4.62
C ASN A 172 -1.43 4.93 -5.03
N LEU A 173 -1.08 5.06 -6.29
CA LEU A 173 -0.64 6.32 -6.88
C LEU A 173 -1.70 6.81 -7.86
N ILE A 174 -2.33 7.94 -7.56
CA ILE A 174 -3.36 8.56 -8.40
C ILE A 174 -2.82 9.77 -9.12
N GLN A 175 -3.19 9.91 -10.39
CA GLN A 175 -2.91 11.06 -11.23
C GLN A 175 -4.15 11.94 -11.39
N ALA A 176 -3.98 13.26 -11.28
CA ALA A 176 -5.00 14.25 -11.59
C ALA A 176 -4.34 15.45 -12.34
N GLY A 177 -4.53 15.52 -13.65
CA GLY A 177 -3.76 16.42 -14.51
C GLY A 177 -2.27 16.07 -14.45
N GLU A 178 -1.44 17.04 -14.08
CA GLU A 178 0.02 16.87 -13.90
C GLU A 178 0.42 16.47 -12.47
N ASN A 179 -0.54 16.43 -11.54
CA ASN A 179 -0.28 16.14 -10.14
C ASN A 179 -0.45 14.66 -9.83
N TYR A 180 0.34 14.17 -8.87
CA TYR A 180 0.30 12.79 -8.39
C TYR A 180 0.14 12.80 -6.88
N TYR A 181 -0.69 11.87 -6.36
CA TYR A 181 -0.99 11.77 -4.93
C TYR A 181 -0.90 10.32 -4.49
N TRP A 182 -0.19 10.08 -3.39
CA TRP A 182 -0.21 8.80 -2.70
C TRP A 182 -1.47 8.68 -1.84
N ILE A 183 -2.09 7.52 -1.86
CA ILE A 183 -3.28 7.19 -1.06
C ILE A 183 -3.07 5.87 -0.33
N ASP A 184 -3.94 5.56 0.64
CA ASP A 184 -3.93 4.31 1.41
C ASP A 184 -2.64 4.14 2.26
N LEU A 185 -2.41 5.12 3.14
CA LEU A 185 -1.18 5.31 3.90
C LEU A 185 -1.16 4.59 5.26
N ASP A 186 -2.12 3.72 5.55
CA ASP A 186 -2.29 3.05 6.84
C ASP A 186 -1.08 2.19 7.27
N ARG A 187 -0.24 1.83 6.32
CA ARG A 187 0.98 1.05 6.53
C ARG A 187 2.27 1.86 6.36
N PHE A 188 2.17 3.17 6.33
CA PHE A 188 3.34 4.03 6.15
C PHE A 188 4.39 3.81 7.24
N ALA A 189 5.66 3.80 6.86
CA ALA A 189 6.79 3.47 7.72
C ALA A 189 8.08 4.10 7.17
N TYR A 190 9.21 3.78 7.78
CA TYR A 190 10.52 4.03 7.18
C TYR A 190 11.31 2.74 7.02
N GLY A 191 12.21 2.71 6.04
CA GLY A 191 13.06 1.54 5.82
C GLY A 191 13.71 1.48 4.45
N ASP A 192 14.24 0.31 4.13
CA ASP A 192 14.85 0.04 2.83
C ASP A 192 13.75 0.01 1.74
N PRO A 193 13.94 0.66 0.58
CA PRO A 193 13.00 0.65 -0.54
C PRO A 193 12.56 -0.74 -0.98
N MET A 194 13.41 -1.73 -0.77
CA MET A 194 13.12 -3.11 -1.17
C MET A 194 11.91 -3.71 -0.46
N PHE A 195 11.47 -3.18 0.70
CA PHE A 195 10.21 -3.61 1.30
C PHE A 195 9.00 -3.25 0.43
N ASP A 196 8.97 -2.05 -0.15
CA ASP A 196 7.92 -1.62 -1.06
C ASP A 196 8.03 -2.32 -2.42
N ILE A 197 9.25 -2.48 -2.94
CA ILE A 197 9.54 -3.17 -4.19
C ILE A 197 9.17 -4.66 -4.10
N GLY A 198 9.47 -5.31 -2.98
CA GLY A 198 9.08 -6.71 -2.74
C GLY A 198 7.57 -6.90 -2.69
N HIS A 199 6.82 -5.91 -2.17
CA HIS A 199 5.36 -5.91 -2.24
C HIS A 199 4.86 -5.84 -3.69
N LEU A 200 5.38 -4.92 -4.50
CA LEU A 200 5.04 -4.83 -5.92
C LEU A 200 5.40 -6.11 -6.69
N PHE A 201 6.58 -6.69 -6.43
CA PHE A 201 7.00 -7.97 -7.02
C PHE A 201 6.04 -9.10 -6.66
N LEU A 202 5.62 -9.18 -5.41
CA LEU A 202 4.65 -10.18 -4.95
C LEU A 202 3.33 -10.09 -5.72
N ILE A 203 2.84 -8.87 -5.94
CA ILE A 203 1.62 -8.63 -6.73
C ILE A 203 1.84 -9.07 -8.18
N CYS A 204 2.89 -8.59 -8.84
CA CYS A 204 3.11 -8.79 -10.27
C CYS A 204 3.49 -10.23 -10.65
N HIS A 205 4.20 -10.97 -9.79
CA HIS A 205 4.67 -12.32 -10.12
C HIS A 205 3.96 -13.46 -9.40
N HIS A 206 3.40 -13.20 -8.23
CA HIS A 206 2.82 -14.28 -7.43
C HIS A 206 1.31 -14.20 -7.30
N TYR A 207 0.73 -13.00 -7.31
CA TYR A 207 -0.71 -12.82 -7.18
C TYR A 207 -1.41 -12.48 -8.52
N ALA A 208 -0.66 -12.03 -9.52
CA ALA A 208 -1.19 -11.60 -10.82
C ALA A 208 -2.00 -12.67 -11.58
N SER A 209 -1.73 -13.96 -11.35
CA SER A 209 -2.50 -15.06 -11.93
C SER A 209 -3.89 -15.26 -11.28
N MET A 210 -4.13 -14.64 -10.12
CA MET A 210 -5.41 -14.74 -9.43
C MET A 210 -6.41 -13.78 -10.06
N LYS A 211 -7.58 -14.32 -10.48
CA LYS A 211 -8.65 -13.51 -11.08
C LYS A 211 -9.05 -12.32 -10.18
N GLN A 212 -9.15 -12.53 -8.88
CA GLN A 212 -9.48 -11.47 -7.91
C GLN A 212 -8.49 -10.30 -7.96
N VAL A 213 -7.18 -10.58 -8.11
CA VAL A 213 -6.14 -9.56 -8.21
C VAL A 213 -6.26 -8.80 -9.52
N GLN A 214 -6.49 -9.52 -10.63
CA GLN A 214 -6.73 -8.90 -11.94
C GLN A 214 -7.96 -7.97 -11.89
N ASP A 215 -9.03 -8.39 -11.22
CA ASP A 215 -10.26 -7.59 -11.09
C ASP A 215 -10.05 -6.34 -10.22
N ILE A 216 -9.29 -6.45 -9.12
CA ILE A 216 -8.97 -5.31 -8.23
C ILE A 216 -8.12 -4.26 -8.96
N PHE A 217 -7.09 -4.70 -9.67
CA PHE A 217 -6.17 -3.81 -10.38
C PHE A 217 -6.65 -3.45 -11.78
N HIS A 218 -7.68 -4.14 -12.29
CA HIS A 218 -8.15 -4.02 -13.66
C HIS A 218 -7.04 -4.29 -14.70
N MET A 219 -6.12 -5.18 -14.40
CA MET A 219 -4.97 -5.52 -15.25
C MET A 219 -4.95 -7.02 -15.55
N THR A 220 -4.54 -7.38 -16.75
CA THR A 220 -4.30 -8.77 -17.15
C THR A 220 -2.96 -9.28 -16.62
N LEU A 221 -2.75 -10.60 -16.60
CA LEU A 221 -1.46 -11.20 -16.26
C LEU A 221 -0.32 -10.67 -17.15
N GLU A 222 -0.58 -10.50 -18.45
CA GLU A 222 0.40 -9.92 -19.39
C GLU A 222 0.77 -8.49 -19.01
N GLN A 223 -0.21 -7.65 -18.65
CA GLN A 223 0.05 -6.29 -18.19
C GLN A 223 0.87 -6.26 -16.90
N PHE A 224 0.62 -7.16 -15.95
CA PHE A 224 1.44 -7.26 -14.73
C PHE A 224 2.90 -7.62 -15.06
N ASN A 225 3.13 -8.56 -15.98
CA ASN A 225 4.48 -8.93 -16.39
C ASN A 225 5.20 -7.76 -17.08
N ARG A 226 4.55 -7.07 -18.00
CA ARG A 226 5.09 -5.88 -18.69
C ARG A 226 5.34 -4.74 -17.71
N PHE A 227 4.43 -4.56 -16.73
CA PHE A 227 4.56 -3.54 -15.70
C PHE A 227 5.80 -3.78 -14.82
N TRP A 228 6.01 -5.01 -14.37
CA TRP A 228 7.18 -5.34 -13.58
C TRP A 228 8.48 -5.19 -14.39
N ASP A 229 8.55 -5.73 -15.58
CA ASP A 229 9.74 -5.64 -16.44
C ASP A 229 10.15 -4.17 -16.65
N ALA A 230 9.20 -3.31 -17.01
CA ALA A 230 9.47 -1.88 -17.20
C ALA A 230 9.86 -1.17 -15.88
N PHE A 231 9.26 -1.55 -14.74
CA PHE A 231 9.63 -1.02 -13.43
C PHE A 231 11.06 -1.43 -13.05
N ALA A 232 11.41 -2.71 -13.20
CA ALA A 232 12.71 -3.25 -12.85
C ALA A 232 13.83 -2.63 -13.69
N LYS A 233 13.62 -2.51 -14.99
CA LYS A 233 14.56 -1.82 -15.92
C LYS A 233 14.76 -0.34 -15.55
N GLU A 234 13.70 0.39 -15.23
CA GLU A 234 13.78 1.79 -14.80
C GLU A 234 14.49 1.93 -13.43
N TYR A 235 14.31 0.95 -12.54
CA TYR A 235 14.92 0.97 -11.21
C TYR A 235 16.41 0.69 -11.28
N THR A 236 16.80 -0.38 -11.98
CA THR A 236 18.19 -0.89 -12.08
C THR A 236 19.00 -0.19 -13.15
N ALA A 237 18.36 0.45 -14.13
CA ALA A 237 18.96 0.93 -15.38
C ALA A 237 19.66 -0.18 -16.19
N GLN A 238 19.16 -1.43 -16.09
CA GLN A 238 19.71 -2.62 -16.74
C GLN A 238 18.62 -3.38 -17.48
N GLU A 239 18.95 -3.97 -18.64
CA GLU A 239 18.02 -4.84 -19.38
C GLU A 239 17.86 -6.20 -18.70
N ASP A 240 18.96 -6.80 -18.19
CA ASP A 240 18.90 -7.99 -17.33
C ASP A 240 18.77 -7.58 -15.86
N HIS A 241 17.64 -7.89 -15.28
CA HIS A 241 17.32 -7.60 -13.90
C HIS A 241 17.12 -8.86 -13.02
N SER A 242 17.65 -10.00 -13.48
CA SER A 242 17.45 -11.30 -12.80
C SER A 242 17.95 -11.33 -11.34
N GLU A 243 19.08 -10.68 -11.04
CA GLU A 243 19.59 -10.54 -9.68
C GLU A 243 18.66 -9.67 -8.81
N PHE A 244 18.12 -8.61 -9.41
CA PHE A 244 17.15 -7.74 -8.75
C PHE A 244 15.85 -8.49 -8.46
N ASP A 245 15.36 -9.31 -9.39
CA ASP A 245 14.18 -10.18 -9.19
C ASP A 245 14.38 -11.17 -8.05
N ALA A 246 15.57 -11.79 -8.00
CA ALA A 246 15.91 -12.68 -6.91
C ALA A 246 15.90 -11.97 -5.55
N LEU A 247 16.43 -10.74 -5.49
CA LEU A 247 16.39 -9.92 -4.28
C LEU A 247 14.95 -9.51 -3.93
N ALA A 248 14.17 -9.00 -4.90
CA ALA A 248 12.77 -8.63 -4.71
C ALA A 248 11.92 -9.82 -4.22
N GLY A 249 12.20 -11.03 -4.70
CA GLY A 249 11.56 -12.26 -4.25
C GLY A 249 11.80 -12.57 -2.76
N LYS A 250 12.99 -12.25 -2.22
CA LYS A 250 13.25 -12.37 -0.77
C LYS A 250 12.38 -11.41 0.03
N PHE A 251 12.26 -10.16 -0.43
CA PHE A 251 11.41 -9.17 0.21
C PHE A 251 9.91 -9.48 0.04
N ALA A 252 9.50 -10.10 -1.07
CA ALA A 252 8.15 -10.62 -1.22
C ALA A 252 7.78 -11.67 -0.16
N ALA A 253 8.73 -12.54 0.22
CA ALA A 253 8.52 -13.48 1.32
C ALA A 253 8.33 -12.74 2.66
N ILE A 254 9.07 -11.68 2.91
CA ILE A 254 8.92 -10.83 4.09
C ILE A 254 7.55 -10.13 4.07
N ASP A 255 7.09 -9.64 2.92
CA ASP A 255 5.79 -8.97 2.81
C ASP A 255 4.64 -9.90 3.18
N VAL A 256 4.66 -11.16 2.74
CA VAL A 256 3.66 -12.16 3.19
C VAL A 256 3.67 -12.33 4.71
N ILE A 257 4.84 -12.29 5.33
CA ILE A 257 5.00 -12.41 6.79
C ILE A 257 4.52 -11.16 7.52
N LEU A 258 4.76 -9.97 6.96
CA LEU A 258 4.31 -8.69 7.53
C LEU A 258 2.79 -8.61 7.69
N ARG A 259 2.02 -9.38 6.92
CA ARG A 259 0.55 -9.47 7.08
C ARG A 259 0.11 -9.91 8.47
N THR A 260 0.95 -10.63 9.22
CA THR A 260 0.67 -10.97 10.63
C THR A 260 0.64 -9.75 11.57
N VAL A 261 1.31 -8.66 11.20
CA VAL A 261 1.31 -7.40 11.98
C VAL A 261 0.09 -6.55 11.61
N PHE A 262 -0.20 -6.45 10.32
CA PHE A 262 -1.26 -5.56 9.81
C PHE A 262 -2.66 -6.18 9.85
N GLN A 263 -2.74 -7.51 9.81
CA GLN A 263 -3.99 -8.25 9.76
C GLN A 263 -4.02 -9.27 10.90
N LYS A 264 -5.24 -9.63 11.33
CA LYS A 264 -5.45 -10.81 12.18
C LYS A 264 -5.91 -11.96 11.28
N PRO A 265 -4.97 -12.67 10.62
CA PRO A 265 -5.34 -13.65 9.61
C PRO A 265 -6.14 -14.80 10.22
N THR A 266 -7.18 -15.21 9.52
CA THR A 266 -7.97 -16.42 9.81
C THR A 266 -7.09 -17.67 9.68
N PHE A 267 -7.60 -18.81 10.10
CA PHE A 267 -6.88 -20.09 9.95
C PHE A 267 -6.58 -20.42 8.48
N ILE A 268 -7.55 -20.18 7.57
CA ILE A 268 -7.37 -20.42 6.12
C ILE A 268 -6.32 -19.49 5.53
N GLU A 269 -6.34 -18.20 5.87
CA GLU A 269 -5.32 -17.25 5.43
C GLU A 269 -3.92 -17.63 5.94
N LYS A 270 -3.80 -18.14 7.18
CA LYS A 270 -2.51 -18.65 7.70
C LYS A 270 -1.98 -19.83 6.89
N LEU A 271 -2.84 -20.76 6.48
CA LEU A 271 -2.45 -21.87 5.60
C LEU A 271 -1.97 -21.35 4.24
N PHE A 272 -2.70 -20.44 3.64
CA PHE A 272 -2.33 -19.79 2.39
C PHE A 272 -0.98 -19.07 2.50
N PHE A 273 -0.79 -18.23 3.50
CA PHE A 273 0.49 -17.54 3.74
C PHE A 273 1.63 -18.53 3.98
N GLY A 274 1.40 -19.62 4.72
CA GLY A 274 2.40 -20.65 4.95
C GLY A 274 2.87 -21.34 3.67
N VAL A 275 1.96 -21.62 2.74
CA VAL A 275 2.27 -22.15 1.41
C VAL A 275 3.09 -21.15 0.60
N TYR A 276 2.69 -19.89 0.58
CA TYR A 276 3.41 -18.83 -0.14
C TYR A 276 4.79 -18.58 0.41
N VAL A 277 4.94 -18.44 1.73
CA VAL A 277 6.28 -18.29 2.35
C VAL A 277 7.17 -19.47 2.03
N ARG A 278 6.64 -20.71 2.06
CA ARG A 278 7.41 -21.91 1.69
C ARG A 278 7.88 -21.87 0.24
N LYS A 279 6.98 -21.49 -0.69
CA LYS A 279 7.29 -21.36 -2.12
C LYS A 279 8.36 -20.30 -2.35
N LEU A 280 8.18 -19.11 -1.78
CA LEU A 280 9.11 -17.99 -1.90
C LEU A 280 10.47 -18.31 -1.25
N ALA A 281 10.47 -18.93 -0.07
CA ALA A 281 11.70 -19.33 0.58
C ALA A 281 12.48 -20.39 -0.20
N LYS A 282 11.79 -21.31 -0.88
CA LYS A 282 12.44 -22.31 -1.75
C LYS A 282 13.07 -21.69 -3.00
N ASN A 283 12.44 -20.66 -3.55
CA ASN A 283 12.83 -20.08 -4.83
C ASN A 283 13.93 -19.01 -4.70
N TYR A 284 13.98 -18.29 -3.56
CA TYR A 284 14.81 -17.09 -3.45
C TYR A 284 15.84 -17.12 -2.31
N PHE A 285 15.79 -18.11 -1.40
CA PHE A 285 16.74 -18.30 -0.32
C PHE A 285 17.51 -19.62 -0.47
#